data_a012fc8bc059351ff058adb087759471
#
_entry.id   a012fc8bc059351ff058adb087759471
#
_cell.length_a   1.000
_cell.length_b   1.000
_cell.length_c   1.000
_cell.angle_alpha   90.00
_cell.angle_beta   90.00
_cell.angle_gamma   90.00
#
_symmetry.space_group_name_H-M   'P 1'
#
loop_
_entity.id
_entity.type
_entity.pdbx_description
1 polymer ?
#
loop_
_entity_poly.entity_id
_entity_poly.type
_entity_poly.pdbx_seq_one_letter_code
_entity_poly.pdbx_strand_id
1 'polypeptide(L)'
;MALRTIRVQGDPVLEKICQPVKELTPRTKELIEDMLDTMYEANGVGLAAPQVGILKRIVVIDVGEGPVVMVNPVILETSGEQTGDEGCLSIPGKAGQVTRPNYVKVHAFDENMEEYEIEGTELMARAMCHEIDHLDGHLYVEKVEGQLHDVTYEEEE
;
A
#
# COMPACT_ATOMS: atom_id res chain seq x y z
N MET A 1 4.61 -10.82 15.95
CA MET A 1 3.38 -10.16 16.36
C MET A 1 3.68 -8.83 17.01
N ALA A 2 4.10 -7.87 16.24
CA ALA A 2 4.44 -6.57 16.78
C ALA A 2 3.91 -5.47 15.89
N LEU A 3 3.61 -4.33 16.50
CA LEU A 3 3.26 -3.14 15.75
C LEU A 3 4.55 -2.38 15.43
N ARG A 4 4.63 -1.88 14.21
CA ARG A 4 5.77 -1.09 13.79
C ARG A 4 5.35 0.36 13.63
N THR A 5 6.31 1.27 13.78
CA THR A 5 6.03 2.69 13.66
C THR A 5 5.86 3.05 12.19
N ILE A 6 4.71 3.66 11.85
CA ILE A 6 4.47 4.13 10.50
C ILE A 6 5.22 5.43 10.30
N ARG A 7 6.09 5.46 9.27
CA ARG A 7 6.83 6.66 8.91
C ARG A 7 5.91 7.64 8.20
N VAL A 8 6.13 8.92 8.41
CA VAL A 8 5.24 9.94 7.87
C VAL A 8 5.97 10.81 6.86
N GLN A 9 5.20 11.53 6.07
CA GLN A 9 5.72 12.42 5.03
C GLN A 9 6.82 13.32 5.60
N GLY A 10 7.91 13.44 4.84
CA GLY A 10 9.09 14.13 5.31
C GLY A 10 10.22 13.18 5.67
N ASP A 11 9.89 11.91 5.95
CA ASP A 11 10.90 10.89 6.20
C ASP A 11 11.50 10.44 4.87
N PRO A 12 12.82 10.58 4.66
CA PRO A 12 13.42 10.23 3.37
C PRO A 12 13.20 8.79 2.92
N VAL A 13 12.92 7.87 3.85
CA VAL A 13 12.70 6.46 3.50
C VAL A 13 11.53 6.30 2.54
N LEU A 14 10.54 7.21 2.61
CA LEU A 14 9.34 7.11 1.77
C LEU A 14 9.61 7.47 0.31
N GLU A 15 10.76 8.06 0.01
CA GLU A 15 11.10 8.49 -1.34
C GLU A 15 12.14 7.61 -2.00
N LYS A 16 12.45 6.46 -1.39
CA LYS A 16 13.48 5.57 -1.90
C LYS A 16 12.85 4.38 -2.63
N ILE A 17 13.62 3.82 -3.56
CA ILE A 17 13.19 2.66 -4.33
C ILE A 17 13.53 1.40 -3.54
N CYS A 18 12.54 0.50 -3.41
CA CYS A 18 12.71 -0.73 -2.67
C CYS A 18 13.38 -1.81 -3.50
N GLN A 19 14.05 -2.73 -2.83
CA GLN A 19 14.75 -3.83 -3.47
C GLN A 19 13.87 -5.07 -3.52
N PRO A 20 13.98 -5.88 -4.58
CA PRO A 20 13.23 -7.13 -4.66
C PRO A 20 13.61 -8.08 -3.52
N VAL A 21 12.63 -8.88 -3.11
CA VAL A 21 12.85 -9.93 -2.12
C VAL A 21 13.26 -11.19 -2.86
N LYS A 22 14.41 -11.76 -2.47
CA LYS A 22 14.93 -12.95 -3.15
C LYS A 22 14.45 -14.23 -2.49
N GLU A 23 14.26 -14.20 -1.18
CA GLU A 23 13.75 -15.34 -0.45
C GLU A 23 13.10 -14.87 0.83
N LEU A 24 12.17 -15.66 1.35
CA LEU A 24 11.50 -15.32 2.60
C LEU A 24 12.26 -15.94 3.77
N THR A 25 13.03 -15.10 4.45
CA THR A 25 13.68 -15.50 5.69
C THR A 25 12.66 -15.42 6.83
N PRO A 26 12.95 -16.03 7.99
CA PRO A 26 12.04 -15.86 9.14
C PRO A 26 11.81 -14.39 9.48
N ARG A 27 12.84 -13.55 9.33
CA ARG A 27 12.71 -12.12 9.61
C ARG A 27 11.75 -11.45 8.62
N THR A 28 11.78 -11.86 7.35
CA THR A 28 10.88 -11.30 6.35
C THR A 28 9.45 -11.75 6.61
N LYS A 29 9.25 -13.00 7.03
CA LYS A 29 7.92 -13.48 7.38
C LYS A 29 7.36 -12.73 8.57
N GLU A 30 8.20 -12.45 9.56
CA GLU A 30 7.79 -11.66 10.71
C GLU A 30 7.41 -10.24 10.28
N LEU A 31 8.16 -9.66 9.34
CA LEU A 31 7.84 -8.34 8.81
C LEU A 31 6.44 -8.32 8.20
N ILE A 32 6.09 -9.34 7.41
CA ILE A 32 4.77 -9.40 6.78
C ILE A 32 3.68 -9.45 7.85
N GLU A 33 3.87 -10.28 8.89
CA GLU A 33 2.90 -10.36 9.98
C GLU A 33 2.75 -9.02 10.70
N ASP A 34 3.89 -8.38 10.96
CA ASP A 34 3.88 -7.08 11.64
C ASP A 34 3.20 -6.02 10.77
N MET A 35 3.40 -6.08 9.46
CA MET A 35 2.77 -5.14 8.55
C MET A 35 1.25 -5.29 8.57
N LEU A 36 0.76 -6.54 8.57
CA LEU A 36 -0.67 -6.78 8.65
C LEU A 36 -1.24 -6.25 9.97
N ASP A 37 -0.58 -6.56 11.08
CA ASP A 37 -1.02 -6.09 12.39
C ASP A 37 -1.03 -4.57 12.46
N THR A 38 0.02 -3.93 11.92
CA THR A 38 0.13 -2.47 11.93
C THR A 38 -0.96 -1.84 11.08
N MET A 39 -1.21 -2.42 9.90
CA MET A 39 -2.27 -1.92 9.01
C MET A 39 -3.63 -1.98 9.68
N TYR A 40 -3.95 -3.12 10.32
CA TYR A 40 -5.25 -3.27 10.97
C TYR A 40 -5.38 -2.34 12.17
N GLU A 41 -4.33 -2.20 12.95
CA GLU A 41 -4.35 -1.32 14.12
C GLU A 41 -4.61 0.14 13.70
N ALA A 42 -4.10 0.52 12.53
CA ALA A 42 -4.25 1.88 12.03
C ALA A 42 -5.52 2.06 11.19
N ASN A 43 -6.33 1.01 11.05
CA ASN A 43 -7.58 1.04 10.26
C ASN A 43 -7.31 1.36 8.79
N GLY A 44 -6.17 0.92 8.27
CA GLY A 44 -5.82 1.13 6.88
C GLY A 44 -6.28 -0.02 6.01
N VAL A 45 -6.35 0.20 4.69
CA VAL A 45 -6.68 -0.84 3.74
C VAL A 45 -5.43 -1.37 3.04
N GLY A 46 -4.30 -0.69 3.20
CA GLY A 46 -3.04 -1.14 2.60
C GLY A 46 -1.85 -0.57 3.35
N LEU A 47 -0.71 -1.25 3.21
CA LEU A 47 0.54 -0.80 3.80
C LEU A 47 1.70 -1.39 3.00
N ALA A 48 2.69 -0.56 2.71
CA ALA A 48 3.89 -0.98 2.00
C ALA A 48 5.08 -0.97 2.95
N ALA A 49 6.06 -1.84 2.73
CA ALA A 49 7.18 -1.99 3.65
C ALA A 49 7.95 -0.70 3.93
N PRO A 50 8.18 0.20 2.95
CA PRO A 50 8.89 1.45 3.27
C PRO A 50 8.15 2.31 4.29
N GLN A 51 6.83 2.14 4.42
CA GLN A 51 6.08 2.90 5.42
C GLN A 51 6.41 2.47 6.84
N VAL A 52 7.05 1.34 7.03
CA VAL A 52 7.58 0.94 8.33
C VAL A 52 9.12 0.92 8.32
N GLY A 53 9.72 1.60 7.35
CA GLY A 53 11.16 1.82 7.32
C GLY A 53 11.98 0.71 6.66
N ILE A 54 11.34 -0.23 5.98
CA ILE A 54 12.02 -1.37 5.37
C ILE A 54 11.92 -1.25 3.85
N LEU A 55 13.07 -1.22 3.17
CA LEU A 55 13.12 -0.98 1.72
C LEU A 55 13.07 -2.30 0.96
N LYS A 56 11.98 -3.04 1.13
CA LYS A 56 11.73 -4.30 0.42
C LYS A 56 10.40 -4.19 -0.32
N ARG A 57 10.30 -4.88 -1.45
CA ARG A 57 9.12 -4.81 -2.29
C ARG A 57 8.02 -5.75 -1.77
N ILE A 58 7.39 -5.32 -0.68
CA ILE A 58 6.32 -6.08 -0.03
C ILE A 58 5.18 -5.11 0.28
N VAL A 59 3.96 -5.51 -0.08
CA VAL A 59 2.76 -4.76 0.32
C VAL A 59 1.73 -5.72 0.86
N VAL A 60 0.87 -5.23 1.76
CA VAL A 60 -0.27 -5.96 2.28
C VAL A 60 -1.51 -5.10 2.06
N ILE A 61 -2.63 -5.75 1.73
CA ILE A 61 -3.89 -5.05 1.42
C ILE A 61 -5.04 -5.87 1.96
N ASP A 62 -6.05 -5.19 2.52
CA ASP A 62 -7.31 -5.82 2.89
C ASP A 62 -8.40 -4.79 2.73
N VAL A 63 -9.23 -4.96 1.68
CA VAL A 63 -10.32 -4.02 1.40
C VAL A 63 -11.65 -4.57 1.92
N GLY A 64 -11.60 -5.54 2.83
CA GLY A 64 -12.79 -6.15 3.41
C GLY A 64 -13.05 -7.56 2.96
N GLU A 65 -12.16 -8.14 2.15
CA GLU A 65 -12.32 -9.49 1.59
C GLU A 65 -11.22 -10.42 2.05
N GLY A 66 -10.48 -10.04 3.09
CA GLY A 66 -9.38 -10.82 3.61
C GLY A 66 -8.04 -10.24 3.20
N PRO A 67 -6.98 -10.61 3.93
CA PRO A 67 -5.66 -10.05 3.66
C PRO A 67 -5.05 -10.61 2.37
N VAL A 68 -4.38 -9.73 1.63
CA VAL A 68 -3.63 -10.10 0.43
C VAL A 68 -2.20 -9.66 0.65
N VAL A 69 -1.26 -10.58 0.47
CA VAL A 69 0.17 -10.30 0.60
C VAL A 69 0.77 -10.33 -0.80
N MET A 70 1.48 -9.28 -1.16
CA MET A 70 2.12 -9.20 -2.48
C MET A 70 3.60 -8.92 -2.31
N VAL A 71 4.42 -9.91 -2.66
CA VAL A 71 5.88 -9.80 -2.65
C VAL A 71 6.33 -9.62 -4.09
N ASN A 72 7.16 -8.63 -4.33
CA ASN A 72 7.65 -8.29 -5.68
C ASN A 72 6.51 -8.10 -6.68
N PRO A 73 5.51 -7.26 -6.36
CA PRO A 73 4.36 -7.10 -7.26
C PRO A 73 4.73 -6.35 -8.53
N VAL A 74 4.12 -6.77 -9.65
CA VAL A 74 4.28 -6.11 -10.94
C VAL A 74 2.91 -5.94 -11.56
N ILE A 75 2.59 -4.73 -11.99
CA ILE A 75 1.32 -4.46 -12.66
C ILE A 75 1.44 -4.97 -14.10
N LEU A 76 0.52 -5.87 -14.49
CA LEU A 76 0.52 -6.47 -15.81
C LEU A 76 -0.44 -5.76 -16.76
N GLU A 77 -1.60 -5.35 -16.28
CA GLU A 77 -2.61 -4.72 -17.11
C GLU A 77 -3.38 -3.69 -16.29
N THR A 78 -3.83 -2.64 -16.96
CA THR A 78 -4.73 -1.66 -16.36
C THR A 78 -5.78 -1.28 -17.40
N SER A 79 -6.97 -0.91 -16.95
CA SER A 79 -7.98 -0.35 -17.85
C SER A 79 -8.96 0.50 -17.06
N GLY A 80 -9.64 1.39 -17.79
CA GLY A 80 -10.63 2.26 -17.21
C GLY A 80 -10.01 3.29 -16.29
N GLU A 81 -10.86 4.12 -15.72
CA GLU A 81 -10.44 5.17 -14.79
C GLU A 81 -11.46 5.33 -13.68
N GLN A 82 -10.98 5.71 -12.52
CA GLN A 82 -11.82 6.12 -11.41
C GLN A 82 -11.16 7.33 -10.75
N THR A 83 -11.98 8.25 -10.28
CA THR A 83 -11.46 9.43 -9.58
C THR A 83 -12.17 9.49 -8.23
N GLY A 84 -11.41 9.67 -7.17
CA GLY A 84 -11.99 9.76 -5.85
C GLY A 84 -10.95 10.14 -4.82
N ASP A 85 -11.40 10.29 -3.59
CA ASP A 85 -10.51 10.64 -2.50
C ASP A 85 -9.57 9.49 -2.19
N GLU A 86 -8.31 9.84 -1.97
CA GLU A 86 -7.30 8.88 -1.57
C GLU A 86 -6.54 9.49 -0.39
N GLY A 87 -6.23 8.63 0.58
CA GLY A 87 -5.44 9.03 1.74
C GLY A 87 -4.34 8.03 1.96
N CYS A 88 -3.50 8.28 2.97
CA CYS A 88 -2.34 7.42 3.22
C CYS A 88 -2.00 7.46 4.70
N LEU A 89 -1.67 6.30 5.26
CA LEU A 89 -1.28 6.23 6.66
C LEU A 89 -0.02 7.05 6.95
N SER A 90 0.80 7.29 5.91
CA SER A 90 2.00 8.11 6.06
C SER A 90 1.72 9.61 5.93
N ILE A 91 0.49 9.99 5.61
CA ILE A 91 0.08 11.40 5.53
C ILE A 91 -1.24 11.52 6.29
N PRO A 92 -1.17 11.41 7.62
CA PRO A 92 -2.39 11.36 8.43
C PRO A 92 -3.18 12.68 8.37
N GLY A 93 -4.50 12.55 8.39
CA GLY A 93 -5.38 13.70 8.45
C GLY A 93 -5.62 14.41 7.14
N LYS A 94 -5.13 13.87 6.02
CA LYS A 94 -5.27 14.51 4.71
C LYS A 94 -5.80 13.52 3.68
N ALA A 95 -6.45 14.04 2.66
CA ALA A 95 -6.89 13.26 1.51
C ALA A 95 -6.96 14.18 0.30
N GLY A 96 -7.00 13.60 -0.88
CA GLY A 96 -7.13 14.37 -2.11
C GLY A 96 -7.67 13.52 -3.23
N GLN A 97 -8.13 14.17 -4.27
CA GLN A 97 -8.69 13.49 -5.43
C GLN A 97 -7.59 12.94 -6.31
N VAL A 98 -7.64 11.65 -6.59
CA VAL A 98 -6.63 10.98 -7.43
C VAL A 98 -7.35 10.13 -8.46
N THR A 99 -6.89 10.18 -9.71
CA THR A 99 -7.40 9.33 -10.77
C THR A 99 -6.50 8.12 -10.88
N ARG A 100 -7.11 6.94 -10.81
CA ARG A 100 -6.42 5.65 -10.89
C ARG A 100 -7.12 4.77 -11.91
N PRO A 101 -6.45 3.74 -12.44
CA PRO A 101 -7.17 2.75 -13.23
C PRO A 101 -8.28 2.12 -12.41
N ASN A 102 -9.40 1.80 -13.06
CA ASN A 102 -10.50 1.13 -12.38
C ASN A 102 -10.31 -0.38 -12.32
N TYR A 103 -9.49 -0.92 -13.21
CA TYR A 103 -9.14 -2.34 -13.24
C TYR A 103 -7.61 -2.46 -13.25
N VAL A 104 -7.08 -3.35 -12.43
CA VAL A 104 -5.63 -3.59 -12.36
C VAL A 104 -5.42 -5.08 -12.19
N LYS A 105 -4.45 -5.62 -12.94
CA LYS A 105 -4.02 -7.01 -12.81
C LYS A 105 -2.56 -7.00 -12.38
N VAL A 106 -2.24 -7.75 -11.34
CA VAL A 106 -0.91 -7.76 -10.73
C VAL A 106 -0.39 -9.19 -10.67
N HIS A 107 0.90 -9.36 -11.00
CA HIS A 107 1.64 -10.58 -10.72
C HIS A 107 2.44 -10.36 -9.46
N ALA A 108 2.41 -11.31 -8.54
CA ALA A 108 3.13 -11.19 -7.27
C ALA A 108 3.47 -12.58 -6.73
N PHE A 109 4.18 -12.59 -5.61
CA PHE A 109 4.42 -13.81 -4.85
C PHE A 109 3.72 -13.66 -3.51
N ASP A 110 3.23 -14.77 -2.98
CA ASP A 110 2.55 -14.74 -1.68
C ASP A 110 3.55 -14.93 -0.54
N GLU A 111 3.03 -15.13 0.67
CA GLU A 111 3.87 -15.25 1.86
C GLU A 111 4.64 -16.58 1.92
N ASN A 112 4.46 -17.43 0.92
CA ASN A 112 5.22 -18.68 0.78
C ASN A 112 6.10 -18.63 -0.46
N MET A 113 6.23 -17.47 -1.10
CA MET A 113 6.98 -17.25 -2.34
C MET A 113 6.44 -18.08 -3.51
N GLU A 114 5.14 -18.31 -3.48
CA GLU A 114 4.46 -18.93 -4.62
C GLU A 114 3.86 -17.84 -5.47
N GLU A 115 4.09 -17.90 -6.79
CA GLU A 115 3.58 -16.83 -7.65
C GLU A 115 2.10 -16.97 -7.89
N TYR A 116 1.46 -15.82 -8.11
CA TYR A 116 0.04 -15.78 -8.42
C TYR A 116 -0.26 -14.48 -9.14
N GLU A 117 -1.46 -14.43 -9.74
CA GLU A 117 -1.97 -13.20 -10.34
C GLU A 117 -3.27 -12.86 -9.65
N ILE A 118 -3.50 -11.57 -9.50
CA ILE A 118 -4.72 -11.09 -8.86
C ILE A 118 -5.24 -9.90 -9.64
N GLU A 119 -6.56 -9.85 -9.80
CA GLU A 119 -7.24 -8.76 -10.47
C GLU A 119 -8.06 -8.00 -9.45
N GLY A 120 -8.14 -6.69 -9.60
CA GLY A 120 -8.94 -5.88 -8.72
C GLY A 120 -9.61 -4.75 -9.46
N THR A 121 -10.75 -4.32 -8.95
CA THR A 121 -11.47 -3.17 -9.48
C THR A 121 -11.79 -2.23 -8.33
N GLU A 122 -12.10 -0.99 -8.67
CA GLU A 122 -12.57 0.00 -7.70
C GLU A 122 -11.56 0.17 -6.56
N LEU A 123 -11.95 -0.03 -5.32
CA LEU A 123 -11.06 0.22 -4.19
C LEU A 123 -9.83 -0.67 -4.22
N MET A 124 -9.99 -1.95 -4.62
CA MET A 124 -8.84 -2.86 -4.69
C MET A 124 -7.84 -2.38 -5.73
N ALA A 125 -8.31 -1.94 -6.91
CA ALA A 125 -7.41 -1.44 -7.94
C ALA A 125 -6.68 -0.20 -7.45
N ARG A 126 -7.39 0.71 -6.78
CA ARG A 126 -6.78 1.92 -6.21
C ARG A 126 -5.71 1.56 -5.19
N ALA A 127 -6.04 0.62 -4.29
CA ALA A 127 -5.12 0.22 -3.24
C ALA A 127 -3.86 -0.42 -3.82
N MET A 128 -4.00 -1.29 -4.82
CA MET A 128 -2.84 -1.92 -5.43
C MET A 128 -1.91 -0.89 -6.05
N CYS A 129 -2.46 0.08 -6.78
CA CYS A 129 -1.63 1.12 -7.40
C CYS A 129 -0.96 1.99 -6.36
N HIS A 130 -1.70 2.38 -5.32
CA HIS A 130 -1.19 3.24 -4.26
C HIS A 130 0.01 2.57 -3.55
N GLU A 131 -0.16 1.30 -3.17
CA GLU A 131 0.88 0.61 -2.42
C GLU A 131 2.09 0.28 -3.28
N ILE A 132 1.86 -0.08 -4.54
CA ILE A 132 2.99 -0.36 -5.43
C ILE A 132 3.78 0.90 -5.71
N ASP A 133 3.11 2.07 -5.81
CA ASP A 133 3.81 3.34 -5.96
C ASP A 133 4.79 3.57 -4.80
N HIS A 134 4.41 3.20 -3.58
CA HIS A 134 5.31 3.34 -2.43
C HIS A 134 6.62 2.59 -2.63
N LEU A 135 6.57 1.46 -3.32
CA LEU A 135 7.77 0.64 -3.54
C LEU A 135 8.77 1.34 -4.48
N ASP A 136 8.28 2.30 -5.25
CA ASP A 136 9.11 3.07 -6.15
C ASP A 136 9.37 4.49 -5.62
N GLY A 137 9.03 4.74 -4.36
CA GLY A 137 9.31 6.01 -3.70
C GLY A 137 8.30 7.10 -3.99
N HIS A 138 7.09 6.76 -4.40
CA HIS A 138 6.07 7.74 -4.76
C HIS A 138 4.92 7.77 -3.75
N LEU A 139 4.47 8.97 -3.42
CA LEU A 139 3.32 9.19 -2.55
C LEU A 139 2.17 9.73 -3.39
N TYR A 140 0.94 9.45 -2.92
CA TYR A 140 -0.25 9.83 -3.70
C TYR A 140 -0.34 11.35 -3.89
N VAL A 141 0.27 12.14 -3.01
CA VAL A 141 0.20 13.61 -3.13
C VAL A 141 0.76 14.11 -4.45
N GLU A 142 1.64 13.33 -5.09
CA GLU A 142 2.19 13.69 -6.39
C GLU A 142 1.15 13.61 -7.50
N LYS A 143 0.04 12.91 -7.25
CA LYS A 143 -0.99 12.66 -8.24
C LYS A 143 -2.32 13.34 -7.91
N VAL A 144 -2.36 14.11 -6.82
CA VAL A 144 -3.59 14.75 -6.38
C VAL A 144 -4.00 15.85 -7.38
N GLU A 145 -5.26 15.81 -7.76
CA GLU A 145 -5.86 16.82 -8.63
C GLU A 145 -6.50 17.88 -7.73
N GLY A 146 -6.02 19.11 -7.85
CA GLY A 146 -6.46 20.17 -6.95
C GLY A 146 -5.63 20.17 -5.69
N GLN A 147 -6.27 20.31 -4.57
CA GLN A 147 -5.58 20.47 -3.28
C GLN A 147 -5.96 19.37 -2.31
N LEU A 148 -5.03 19.07 -1.40
CA LEU A 148 -5.33 18.20 -0.27
C LEU A 148 -6.34 18.90 0.63
N HIS A 149 -7.20 18.12 1.26
CA HIS A 149 -8.13 18.64 2.26
C HIS A 149 -8.01 17.84 3.54
N ASP A 150 -8.47 18.42 4.63
CA ASP A 150 -8.42 17.78 5.94
C ASP A 150 -9.48 16.71 6.03
N VAL A 151 -9.13 15.62 6.73
CA VAL A 151 -10.06 14.55 7.03
C VAL A 151 -10.23 14.50 8.53
N THR A 152 -11.47 14.45 9.00
CA THR A 152 -11.75 14.36 10.42
C THR A 152 -12.16 12.93 10.78
N TYR A 153 -11.86 12.54 12.00
CA TYR A 153 -12.13 11.18 12.45
C TYR A 153 -13.08 11.13 13.63
N GLU A 154 -13.56 12.29 14.09
CA GLU A 154 -14.44 12.31 15.26
C GLU A 154 -15.82 11.79 14.93
N GLU A 155 -16.14 11.64 13.69
CA GLU A 155 -17.42 11.06 13.31
C GLU A 155 -17.52 9.62 13.77
N GLU A 156 -16.43 9.04 14.16
CA GLU A 156 -16.46 7.69 14.70
C GLU A 156 -17.06 7.65 16.10
N GLU A 157 -17.21 8.76 16.71
CA GLU A 157 -17.80 8.73 18.04
C GLU A 157 -19.20 8.25 18.02
#